data_c07d4115e00c41746f2544b898d9f334
#
_entry.id   c07d4115e00c41746f2544b898d9f334
#
_cell.length_a   1.000
_cell.length_b   1.000
_cell.length_c   1.000
_cell.angle_alpha   90.00
_cell.angle_beta   90.00
_cell.angle_gamma   90.00
#
_symmetry.space_group_name_H-M   'P 1'
#
loop_
_entity.id
_entity.type
_entity.pdbx_description
1 polymer ?
#
loop_
_entity_poly.entity_id
_entity_poly.type
_entity_poly.pdbx_seq_one_letter_code
_entity_poly.pdbx_strand_id
1 'polypeptide(L)'
;MEDTSFLAPLLLTIGGLVIGALLKSLLRHTRIPYTVGLFAVGLLVGLLNRYGIFNFWSDLSEGVNSVANINPDLILYLFLPILIFDAAYELNLHIFKKTLANATLLAVPGLIICMLLTGTLLIGIAHIVPGFESWTWGLALMFGALISATDPVAVVALLHELKTSKRFSTLVDAESLLNDGTGIVCFMLFFGTYAATGGSSSSPVMEFIQVVSISTLLGFLLARLVIWFITRINSEEMIQNSAVILSAYLTFIVSQYYLGVSGVIALLVFGLTVTYVGKPRLKPQVNNFMEHFWELLTYIANTLIFILVGIVIAQKVNFTWGALGILILIYICLNLFRFAMIMLLYPLMKRMGYGLSKRESVILTWGGLRGALGMTLALMVSYTPAIPEDVRSQVLFFTAGIVTLTLCVNATTTRWLLNKLGLINIPSARIILENKIQQTIRENSEKYLERLEKRDALEGTNWEKVRHYIFPKPQEVTHTAGTHAMLTEVRLRVLDREKALCHQLYDEGIISQSTFRRLMNSLDELYDHDGTYPLDNRLSIFRFCNRTALL
;
A
#
# COMPACT_ATOMS: atom_id res chain seq x y z
N MET A 1 7.68 -42.30 -14.54
CA MET A 1 6.90 -41.06 -14.47
C MET A 1 7.80 -40.08 -13.78
N GLU A 2 8.41 -39.19 -14.59
CA GLU A 2 9.30 -38.14 -14.12
C GLU A 2 8.52 -37.24 -13.13
N ASP A 3 9.22 -36.79 -12.10
CA ASP A 3 8.69 -35.90 -11.05
C ASP A 3 8.08 -34.61 -11.65
N THR A 4 6.81 -34.65 -11.99
CA THR A 4 6.02 -33.51 -12.45
C THR A 4 5.49 -32.68 -11.26
N SER A 5 5.99 -32.95 -10.05
CA SER A 5 5.53 -32.34 -8.80
C SER A 5 5.64 -30.80 -8.77
N PHE A 6 6.51 -30.20 -9.60
CA PHE A 6 6.65 -28.75 -9.73
C PHE A 6 5.65 -28.11 -10.71
N LEU A 7 5.07 -28.90 -11.64
CA LEU A 7 4.13 -28.38 -12.65
C LEU A 7 2.80 -27.96 -12.03
N ALA A 8 2.30 -28.68 -11.04
CA ALA A 8 1.03 -28.39 -10.38
C ALA A 8 1.02 -27.01 -9.68
N PRO A 9 2.01 -26.65 -8.82
CA PRO A 9 2.11 -25.30 -8.27
C PRO A 9 2.31 -24.21 -9.33
N LEU A 10 3.06 -24.48 -10.40
CA LEU A 10 3.28 -23.55 -11.50
C LEU A 10 1.99 -23.25 -12.26
N LEU A 11 1.21 -24.30 -12.60
CA LEU A 11 -0.10 -24.13 -13.26
C LEU A 11 -1.08 -23.35 -12.37
N LEU A 12 -1.08 -23.59 -11.08
CA LEU A 12 -1.92 -22.84 -10.14
C LEU A 12 -1.50 -21.36 -10.08
N THR A 13 -0.20 -21.09 -10.10
CA THR A 13 0.34 -19.72 -10.12
C THR A 13 -0.06 -18.99 -11.39
N ILE A 14 0.11 -19.61 -12.56
CA ILE A 14 -0.30 -19.05 -13.86
C ILE A 14 -1.82 -18.84 -13.89
N GLY A 15 -2.59 -19.86 -13.48
CA GLY A 15 -4.05 -19.78 -13.39
C GLY A 15 -4.51 -18.67 -12.46
N GLY A 16 -3.86 -18.51 -11.31
CA GLY A 16 -4.10 -17.42 -10.36
C GLY A 16 -3.89 -16.04 -10.97
N LEU A 17 -2.81 -15.84 -11.73
CA LEU A 17 -2.54 -14.59 -12.43
C LEU A 17 -3.56 -14.30 -13.55
N VAL A 18 -3.96 -15.33 -14.31
CA VAL A 18 -5.01 -15.18 -15.33
C VAL A 18 -6.34 -14.81 -14.69
N ILE A 19 -6.74 -15.51 -13.63
CA ILE A 19 -7.95 -15.20 -12.87
C ILE A 19 -7.86 -13.79 -12.29
N GLY A 20 -6.71 -13.39 -11.78
CA GLY A 20 -6.46 -12.04 -11.28
C GLY A 20 -6.67 -10.98 -12.36
N ALA A 21 -6.13 -11.18 -13.55
CA ALA A 21 -6.32 -10.26 -14.68
C ALA A 21 -7.80 -10.15 -15.09
N LEU A 22 -8.50 -11.29 -15.16
CA LEU A 22 -9.93 -11.32 -15.46
C LEU A 22 -10.75 -10.60 -14.38
N LEU A 23 -10.47 -10.85 -13.10
CA LEU A 23 -11.13 -10.19 -11.98
C LEU A 23 -10.89 -8.68 -11.98
N LYS A 24 -9.68 -8.22 -12.27
CA LYS A 24 -9.37 -6.78 -12.37
C LYS A 24 -10.23 -6.12 -13.46
N SER A 25 -10.45 -6.80 -14.58
CA SER A 25 -11.31 -6.33 -15.65
C SER A 25 -12.80 -6.32 -15.26
N LEU A 26 -13.29 -7.43 -14.66
CA LEU A 26 -14.70 -7.57 -14.27
C LEU A 26 -15.09 -6.63 -13.12
N LEU A 27 -14.22 -6.48 -12.12
CA LEU A 27 -14.50 -5.68 -10.93
C LEU A 27 -14.29 -4.18 -11.16
N ARG A 28 -13.71 -3.76 -12.28
CA ARG A 28 -13.43 -2.34 -12.59
C ARG A 28 -14.67 -1.43 -12.46
N HIS A 29 -15.85 -1.94 -12.74
CA HIS A 29 -17.11 -1.20 -12.67
C HIS A 29 -17.95 -1.56 -11.43
N THR A 30 -17.44 -2.39 -10.54
CA THR A 30 -18.14 -2.80 -9.31
C THR A 30 -17.68 -1.98 -8.11
N ARG A 31 -18.39 -2.14 -6.99
CA ARG A 31 -18.02 -1.50 -5.71
C ARG A 31 -17.09 -2.37 -4.86
N ILE A 32 -16.72 -3.55 -5.32
CA ILE A 32 -15.92 -4.52 -4.57
C ILE A 32 -14.45 -4.26 -4.86
N PRO A 33 -13.61 -4.06 -3.84
CA PRO A 33 -12.16 -3.96 -4.00
C PRO A 33 -11.58 -5.23 -4.66
N TYR A 34 -10.61 -5.05 -5.54
CA TYR A 34 -9.96 -6.12 -6.27
C TYR A 34 -9.38 -7.22 -5.35
N THR A 35 -8.73 -6.82 -4.26
CA THR A 35 -8.12 -7.73 -3.27
C THR A 35 -9.15 -8.64 -2.59
N VAL A 36 -10.35 -8.12 -2.32
CA VAL A 36 -11.48 -8.91 -1.78
C VAL A 36 -11.92 -9.97 -2.79
N GLY A 37 -11.97 -9.62 -4.07
CA GLY A 37 -12.31 -10.56 -5.14
C GLY A 37 -11.28 -11.69 -5.25
N LEU A 38 -9.98 -11.38 -5.21
CA LEU A 38 -8.91 -12.37 -5.23
C LEU A 38 -8.97 -13.32 -4.03
N PHE A 39 -9.16 -12.76 -2.84
CA PHE A 39 -9.33 -13.52 -1.62
C PHE A 39 -10.53 -14.47 -1.69
N ALA A 40 -11.68 -13.99 -2.17
CA ALA A 40 -12.89 -14.81 -2.33
C ALA A 40 -12.67 -15.97 -3.31
N VAL A 41 -11.95 -15.75 -4.41
CA VAL A 41 -11.59 -16.81 -5.36
C VAL A 41 -10.66 -17.82 -4.71
N GLY A 42 -9.62 -17.37 -4.00
CA GLY A 42 -8.72 -18.27 -3.28
C GLY A 42 -9.47 -19.13 -2.25
N LEU A 43 -10.38 -18.53 -1.49
CA LEU A 43 -11.23 -19.21 -0.53
C LEU A 43 -12.12 -20.26 -1.23
N LEU A 44 -12.76 -19.89 -2.34
CA LEU A 44 -13.60 -20.79 -3.12
C LEU A 44 -12.81 -21.97 -3.66
N VAL A 45 -11.66 -21.74 -4.27
CA VAL A 45 -10.77 -22.78 -4.81
C VAL A 45 -10.34 -23.74 -3.68
N GLY A 46 -9.92 -23.19 -2.55
CA GLY A 46 -9.53 -23.99 -1.40
C GLY A 46 -10.68 -24.82 -0.82
N LEU A 47 -11.90 -24.27 -0.70
CA LEU A 47 -13.09 -25.00 -0.24
C LEU A 47 -13.49 -26.10 -1.22
N LEU A 48 -13.50 -25.83 -2.54
CA LEU A 48 -13.83 -26.84 -3.55
C LEU A 48 -12.84 -28.02 -3.49
N ASN A 49 -11.56 -27.75 -3.29
CA ASN A 49 -10.55 -28.79 -3.10
C ASN A 49 -10.78 -29.59 -1.80
N ARG A 50 -11.07 -28.91 -0.69
CA ARG A 50 -11.35 -29.54 0.62
C ARG A 50 -12.55 -30.48 0.56
N TYR A 51 -13.59 -30.15 -0.21
CA TYR A 51 -14.76 -31.01 -0.43
C TYR A 51 -14.56 -32.06 -1.53
N GLY A 52 -13.34 -32.19 -2.09
CA GLY A 52 -12.98 -33.23 -3.05
C GLY A 52 -13.52 -33.01 -4.46
N ILE A 53 -14.01 -31.82 -4.79
CA ILE A 53 -14.55 -31.51 -6.13
C ILE A 53 -13.44 -31.58 -7.18
N PHE A 54 -12.19 -31.29 -6.82
CA PHE A 54 -11.05 -31.38 -7.75
C PHE A 54 -10.39 -32.77 -7.82
N ASN A 55 -10.97 -33.79 -7.16
CA ASN A 55 -10.42 -35.15 -7.22
C ASN A 55 -10.43 -35.75 -8.63
N PHE A 56 -11.27 -35.23 -9.55
CA PHE A 56 -11.25 -35.61 -10.96
C PHE A 56 -10.06 -35.03 -11.73
N TRP A 57 -9.36 -34.01 -11.18
CA TRP A 57 -8.19 -33.38 -11.77
C TRP A 57 -7.06 -33.35 -10.73
N SER A 58 -6.30 -34.46 -10.71
CA SER A 58 -5.23 -34.69 -9.73
C SER A 58 -4.23 -33.55 -9.62
N ASP A 59 -3.77 -33.02 -10.78
CA ASP A 59 -2.75 -31.97 -10.82
C ASP A 59 -3.23 -30.67 -10.16
N LEU A 60 -4.50 -30.31 -10.34
CA LEU A 60 -5.08 -29.12 -9.70
C LEU A 60 -5.21 -29.31 -8.18
N SER A 61 -5.69 -30.49 -7.75
CA SER A 61 -5.79 -30.81 -6.32
C SER A 61 -4.42 -30.83 -5.64
N GLU A 62 -3.42 -31.42 -6.30
CA GLU A 62 -2.03 -31.44 -5.81
C GLU A 62 -1.44 -30.03 -5.75
N GLY A 63 -1.69 -29.18 -6.76
CA GLY A 63 -1.28 -27.78 -6.77
C GLY A 63 -1.87 -26.99 -5.61
N VAL A 64 -3.18 -27.13 -5.34
CA VAL A 64 -3.85 -26.46 -4.21
C VAL A 64 -3.29 -26.95 -2.88
N ASN A 65 -3.03 -28.25 -2.72
CA ASN A 65 -2.46 -28.81 -1.51
C ASN A 65 -1.00 -28.36 -1.30
N SER A 66 -0.20 -28.27 -2.37
CA SER A 66 1.18 -27.77 -2.31
C SER A 66 1.22 -26.31 -1.88
N VAL A 67 0.34 -25.48 -2.42
CA VAL A 67 0.19 -24.08 -2.03
C VAL A 67 -0.30 -23.92 -0.60
N ALA A 68 -1.24 -24.75 -0.17
CA ALA A 68 -1.70 -24.73 1.23
C ALA A 68 -0.62 -25.11 2.24
N ASN A 69 0.38 -25.88 1.82
CA ASN A 69 1.53 -26.32 2.62
C ASN A 69 2.82 -25.56 2.33
N ILE A 70 2.73 -24.41 1.64
CA ILE A 70 3.89 -23.58 1.35
C ILE A 70 4.60 -23.14 2.62
N ASN A 71 5.93 -23.12 2.59
CA ASN A 71 6.72 -22.60 3.70
C ASN A 71 6.46 -21.09 3.87
N PRO A 72 6.04 -20.61 5.07
CA PRO A 72 5.81 -19.19 5.32
C PRO A 72 7.02 -18.29 5.01
N ASP A 73 8.23 -18.81 5.21
CA ASP A 73 9.46 -18.08 4.91
C ASP A 73 9.55 -17.71 3.43
N LEU A 74 9.07 -18.58 2.53
CA LEU A 74 9.06 -18.30 1.10
C LEU A 74 8.15 -17.10 0.78
N ILE A 75 6.99 -17.02 1.44
CA ILE A 75 6.08 -15.88 1.30
C ILE A 75 6.78 -14.60 1.78
N LEU A 76 7.43 -14.68 2.94
CA LEU A 76 8.13 -13.55 3.56
C LEU A 76 9.30 -13.07 2.71
N TYR A 77 10.19 -13.98 2.25
CA TYR A 77 11.39 -13.60 1.51
C TYR A 77 11.14 -13.24 0.04
N LEU A 78 10.05 -13.75 -0.56
CA LEU A 78 9.75 -13.48 -1.97
C LEU A 78 8.89 -12.23 -2.14
N PHE A 79 7.78 -12.13 -1.43
CA PHE A 79 6.77 -11.10 -1.70
C PHE A 79 6.97 -9.84 -0.86
N LEU A 80 7.40 -9.97 0.39
CA LEU A 80 7.50 -8.81 1.28
C LEU A 80 8.50 -7.75 0.78
N PRO A 81 9.70 -8.13 0.24
CA PRO A 81 10.61 -7.15 -0.34
C PRO A 81 10.00 -6.35 -1.49
N ILE A 82 9.16 -6.98 -2.33
CA ILE A 82 8.47 -6.31 -3.43
C ILE A 82 7.54 -5.22 -2.88
N LEU A 83 6.66 -5.61 -1.96
CA LEU A 83 5.64 -4.71 -1.43
C LEU A 83 6.24 -3.51 -0.68
N ILE A 84 7.26 -3.76 0.16
CA ILE A 84 7.89 -2.70 0.95
C ILE A 84 8.69 -1.74 0.07
N PHE A 85 9.46 -2.27 -0.89
CA PHE A 85 10.28 -1.41 -1.73
C PHE A 85 9.42 -0.56 -2.66
N ASP A 86 8.41 -1.13 -3.29
CA ASP A 86 7.45 -0.41 -4.14
C ASP A 86 6.77 0.72 -3.36
N ALA A 87 6.18 0.41 -2.22
CA ALA A 87 5.56 1.41 -1.35
C ALA A 87 6.53 2.54 -0.95
N ALA A 88 7.79 2.20 -0.62
CA ALA A 88 8.82 3.20 -0.29
C ALA A 88 9.27 4.02 -1.51
N TYR A 89 9.26 3.42 -2.72
CA TYR A 89 9.68 4.07 -3.96
C TYR A 89 8.62 5.01 -4.54
N GLU A 90 7.32 4.70 -4.36
CA GLU A 90 6.21 5.53 -4.82
C GLU A 90 5.92 6.74 -3.92
N LEU A 91 6.38 6.72 -2.65
CA LEU A 91 6.10 7.79 -1.71
C LEU A 91 6.54 9.16 -2.20
N ASN A 92 5.61 10.13 -2.16
CA ASN A 92 5.94 11.53 -2.37
C ASN A 92 6.68 12.08 -1.14
N LEU A 93 7.99 12.25 -1.28
CA LEU A 93 8.88 12.62 -0.17
C LEU A 93 8.57 13.95 0.48
N HIS A 94 8.07 14.93 -0.29
CA HIS A 94 7.70 16.22 0.27
C HIS A 94 6.52 16.08 1.25
N ILE A 95 5.47 15.39 0.82
CA ILE A 95 4.30 15.12 1.66
C ILE A 95 4.69 14.17 2.80
N PHE A 96 5.48 13.12 2.51
CA PHE A 96 5.93 12.14 3.50
C PHE A 96 6.69 12.79 4.67
N LYS A 97 7.65 13.70 4.42
CA LYS A 97 8.37 14.40 5.49
C LYS A 97 7.45 15.14 6.46
N LYS A 98 6.38 15.73 5.95
CA LYS A 98 5.40 16.44 6.78
C LYS A 98 4.40 15.52 7.48
N THR A 99 4.14 14.34 6.93
CA THR A 99 3.27 13.33 7.54
C THR A 99 4.03 12.34 8.43
N LEU A 100 5.36 12.27 8.31
CA LEU A 100 6.22 11.30 9.01
C LEU A 100 5.99 11.28 10.52
N ALA A 101 5.88 12.44 11.15
CA ALA A 101 5.66 12.52 12.59
C ALA A 101 4.33 11.87 13.01
N ASN A 102 3.24 12.11 12.26
CA ASN A 102 1.95 11.50 12.51
C ASN A 102 1.97 9.99 12.19
N ALA A 103 2.61 9.59 11.09
CA ALA A 103 2.76 8.19 10.71
C ALA A 103 3.57 7.41 11.76
N THR A 104 4.69 7.96 12.25
CA THR A 104 5.52 7.34 13.30
C THR A 104 4.76 7.24 14.62
N LEU A 105 3.96 8.26 14.98
CA LEU A 105 3.14 8.23 16.18
C LEU A 105 2.08 7.12 16.15
N LEU A 106 1.52 6.84 14.99
CA LEU A 106 0.57 5.73 14.80
C LEU A 106 1.27 4.38 14.76
N ALA A 107 2.38 4.29 14.01
CA ALA A 107 3.06 3.03 13.74
C ALA A 107 3.88 2.50 14.91
N VAL A 108 4.39 3.34 15.81
CA VAL A 108 5.20 2.88 16.96
C VAL A 108 4.37 2.92 18.24
N PRO A 109 4.11 4.06 18.90
CA PRO A 109 3.33 4.04 20.13
C PRO A 109 1.88 3.58 19.91
N GLY A 110 1.27 3.89 18.76
CA GLY A 110 -0.08 3.44 18.43
C GLY A 110 -0.17 1.92 18.31
N LEU A 111 0.77 1.28 17.61
CA LEU A 111 0.84 -0.18 17.51
C LEU A 111 1.07 -0.81 18.89
N ILE A 112 2.00 -0.29 19.69
CA ILE A 112 2.29 -0.82 21.02
C ILE A 112 1.04 -0.75 21.92
N ILE A 113 0.29 0.34 21.88
CA ILE A 113 -0.97 0.47 22.62
C ILE A 113 -1.98 -0.60 22.16
N CYS A 114 -2.18 -0.76 20.85
CA CYS A 114 -3.09 -1.78 20.31
C CYS A 114 -2.63 -3.20 20.67
N MET A 115 -1.32 -3.48 20.59
CA MET A 115 -0.71 -4.74 20.98
C MET A 115 -0.99 -5.07 22.46
N LEU A 116 -0.76 -4.12 23.38
CA LEU A 116 -1.00 -4.29 24.80
C LEU A 116 -2.48 -4.50 25.11
N LEU A 117 -3.37 -3.72 24.51
CA LEU A 117 -4.82 -3.87 24.68
C LEU A 117 -5.32 -5.23 24.17
N THR A 118 -4.81 -5.68 23.03
CA THR A 118 -5.16 -7.00 22.46
C THR A 118 -4.61 -8.13 23.32
N GLY A 119 -3.37 -8.02 23.79
CA GLY A 119 -2.77 -8.98 24.72
C GLY A 119 -3.55 -9.09 26.03
N THR A 120 -3.94 -7.94 26.61
CA THR A 120 -4.77 -7.90 27.82
C THR A 120 -6.14 -8.55 27.60
N LEU A 121 -6.78 -8.30 26.45
CA LEU A 121 -8.04 -8.94 26.09
C LEU A 121 -7.90 -10.46 26.02
N LEU A 122 -6.86 -10.99 25.36
CA LEU A 122 -6.63 -12.44 25.25
C LEU A 122 -6.36 -13.09 26.60
N ILE A 123 -5.56 -12.47 27.45
CA ILE A 123 -5.36 -12.97 28.83
C ILE A 123 -6.66 -12.92 29.62
N GLY A 124 -7.50 -11.88 29.44
CA GLY A 124 -8.84 -11.84 30.03
C GLY A 124 -9.73 -12.98 29.54
N ILE A 125 -9.70 -13.30 28.24
CA ILE A 125 -10.41 -14.45 27.66
C ILE A 125 -9.87 -15.77 28.24
N ALA A 126 -8.54 -15.90 28.37
CA ALA A 126 -7.90 -17.09 28.91
C ALA A 126 -8.32 -17.43 30.35
N HIS A 127 -8.68 -16.43 31.16
CA HIS A 127 -9.18 -16.63 32.52
C HIS A 127 -10.66 -17.02 32.58
N ILE A 128 -11.44 -16.75 31.54
CA ILE A 128 -12.91 -16.90 31.56
C ILE A 128 -13.36 -18.08 30.71
N VAL A 129 -12.66 -18.37 29.59
CA VAL A 129 -13.09 -19.31 28.58
C VAL A 129 -12.25 -20.58 28.64
N PRO A 130 -12.85 -21.76 28.88
CA PRO A 130 -12.13 -23.05 28.82
C PRO A 130 -11.51 -23.27 27.44
N GLY A 131 -10.30 -23.83 27.40
CA GLY A 131 -9.55 -24.09 26.18
C GLY A 131 -8.59 -22.94 25.76
N PHE A 132 -8.44 -21.90 26.60
CA PHE A 132 -7.48 -20.82 26.42
C PHE A 132 -6.40 -20.80 27.51
N GLU A 133 -6.29 -21.86 28.31
CA GLU A 133 -5.41 -21.95 29.49
C GLU A 133 -3.93 -21.86 29.13
N SER A 134 -3.53 -22.27 27.93
CA SER A 134 -2.16 -22.23 27.43
C SER A 134 -1.67 -20.83 27.03
N TRP A 135 -2.53 -19.82 27.03
CA TRP A 135 -2.14 -18.45 26.67
C TRP A 135 -1.33 -17.80 27.78
N THR A 136 -0.09 -17.48 27.47
CA THR A 136 0.80 -16.70 28.33
C THR A 136 0.85 -15.24 27.84
N TRP A 137 1.33 -14.33 28.68
CA TRP A 137 1.53 -12.93 28.28
C TRP A 137 2.40 -12.80 27.02
N GLY A 138 3.47 -13.61 26.88
CA GLY A 138 4.32 -13.60 25.71
C GLY A 138 3.57 -13.97 24.41
N LEU A 139 2.77 -15.03 24.46
CA LEU A 139 1.93 -15.48 23.32
C LEU A 139 0.82 -14.48 23.00
N ALA A 140 0.21 -13.88 24.02
CA ALA A 140 -0.83 -12.88 23.84
C ALA A 140 -0.29 -11.58 23.22
N LEU A 141 0.89 -11.13 23.63
CA LEU A 141 1.57 -9.98 23.04
C LEU A 141 2.09 -10.27 21.63
N MET A 142 2.59 -11.48 21.39
CA MET A 142 2.96 -11.94 20.04
C MET A 142 1.78 -11.86 19.08
N PHE A 143 0.62 -12.40 19.47
CA PHE A 143 -0.60 -12.30 18.68
C PHE A 143 -1.06 -10.83 18.53
N GLY A 144 -0.99 -10.05 19.62
CA GLY A 144 -1.28 -8.63 19.61
C GLY A 144 -0.42 -7.85 18.60
N ALA A 145 0.88 -8.13 18.54
CA ALA A 145 1.80 -7.53 17.56
C ALA A 145 1.43 -7.92 16.13
N LEU A 146 1.23 -9.21 15.89
CA LEU A 146 0.84 -9.78 14.59
C LEU A 146 -0.44 -9.14 14.04
N ILE A 147 -1.47 -9.02 14.89
CA ILE A 147 -2.77 -8.54 14.44
C ILE A 147 -2.88 -7.01 14.46
N SER A 148 -1.97 -6.28 15.10
CA SER A 148 -1.97 -4.82 15.14
C SER A 148 -1.40 -4.20 13.86
N ALA A 149 -0.53 -4.88 13.14
CA ALA A 149 -0.08 -4.47 11.82
C ALA A 149 -1.27 -4.37 10.84
N THR A 150 -1.33 -3.30 10.06
CA THR A 150 -2.46 -2.99 9.17
C THR A 150 -1.98 -2.85 7.73
N ASP A 151 -2.72 -3.43 6.82
CA ASP A 151 -2.50 -3.38 5.37
C ASP A 151 -3.57 -2.49 4.72
N PRO A 152 -3.25 -1.28 4.27
CA PRO A 152 -4.22 -0.37 3.70
C PRO A 152 -4.39 -0.51 2.19
N VAL A 153 -3.73 -1.47 1.51
CA VAL A 153 -3.70 -1.58 0.03
C VAL A 153 -5.08 -1.37 -0.59
N ALA A 154 -6.13 -2.03 -0.07
CA ALA A 154 -7.48 -1.86 -0.61
C ALA A 154 -8.06 -0.46 -0.33
N VAL A 155 -7.74 0.14 0.82
CA VAL A 155 -8.22 1.49 1.18
C VAL A 155 -7.47 2.55 0.38
N VAL A 156 -6.17 2.43 0.24
CA VAL A 156 -5.32 3.36 -0.54
C VAL A 156 -5.70 3.33 -2.01
N ALA A 157 -5.87 2.14 -2.60
CA ALA A 157 -6.38 2.00 -3.96
C ALA A 157 -7.73 2.72 -4.14
N LEU A 158 -8.63 2.60 -3.16
CA LEU A 158 -9.91 3.32 -3.18
C LEU A 158 -9.74 4.83 -3.03
N LEU A 159 -8.83 5.30 -2.17
CA LEU A 159 -8.53 6.73 -2.01
C LEU A 159 -7.96 7.33 -3.30
N HIS A 160 -7.12 6.59 -4.02
CA HIS A 160 -6.58 7.00 -5.32
C HIS A 160 -7.66 7.01 -6.41
N GLU A 161 -8.50 5.95 -6.49
CA GLU A 161 -9.64 5.88 -7.43
C GLU A 161 -10.59 7.07 -7.24
N LEU A 162 -10.92 7.39 -5.99
CA LEU A 162 -11.84 8.47 -5.63
C LEU A 162 -11.17 9.86 -5.61
N LYS A 163 -9.88 9.93 -5.97
CA LYS A 163 -9.09 11.16 -6.03
C LYS A 163 -9.21 12.00 -4.75
N THR A 164 -9.14 11.35 -3.60
CA THR A 164 -9.14 12.02 -2.30
C THR A 164 -7.85 12.84 -2.09
N SER A 165 -7.72 13.50 -0.93
CA SER A 165 -6.55 14.30 -0.60
C SER A 165 -5.25 13.46 -0.65
N LYS A 166 -4.28 13.86 -1.49
CA LYS A 166 -2.95 13.22 -1.56
C LYS A 166 -2.25 13.18 -0.20
N ARG A 167 -2.47 14.18 0.66
CA ARG A 167 -1.91 14.25 2.01
C ARG A 167 -2.41 13.11 2.89
N PHE A 168 -3.71 12.83 2.81
CA PHE A 168 -4.32 11.77 3.60
C PHE A 168 -3.93 10.38 3.08
N SER A 169 -3.94 10.17 1.77
CA SER A 169 -3.46 8.93 1.15
C SER A 169 -2.00 8.65 1.55
N THR A 170 -1.09 9.64 1.41
CA THR A 170 0.31 9.48 1.83
C THR A 170 0.47 9.21 3.33
N LEU A 171 -0.40 9.76 4.20
CA LEU A 171 -0.38 9.44 5.64
C LEU A 171 -0.75 7.96 5.88
N VAL A 172 -1.77 7.45 5.19
CA VAL A 172 -2.21 6.06 5.30
C VAL A 172 -1.12 5.09 4.79
N ASP A 173 -0.50 5.40 3.65
CA ASP A 173 0.63 4.64 3.10
C ASP A 173 1.83 4.64 4.04
N ALA A 174 2.20 5.81 4.57
CA ALA A 174 3.32 5.96 5.49
C ALA A 174 3.08 5.25 6.83
N GLU A 175 1.85 5.32 7.36
CA GLU A 175 1.47 4.61 8.59
C GLU A 175 1.63 3.10 8.41
N SER A 176 1.11 2.54 7.33
CA SER A 176 1.20 1.11 7.06
C SER A 176 2.63 0.64 6.88
N LEU A 177 3.40 1.34 6.06
CA LEU A 177 4.78 0.99 5.78
C LEU A 177 5.66 0.95 7.06
N LEU A 178 5.46 1.92 7.97
CA LEU A 178 6.14 1.95 9.25
C LEU A 178 5.57 0.90 10.23
N ASN A 179 4.25 0.67 10.17
CA ASN A 179 3.54 -0.26 11.02
C ASN A 179 3.95 -1.71 10.74
N ASP A 180 4.11 -2.10 9.48
CA ASP A 180 4.62 -3.41 9.08
C ASP A 180 6.01 -3.67 9.67
N GLY A 181 6.92 -2.69 9.56
CA GLY A 181 8.24 -2.78 10.17
C GLY A 181 8.20 -2.95 11.69
N THR A 182 7.42 -2.12 12.37
CA THR A 182 7.28 -2.16 13.83
C THR A 182 6.57 -3.44 14.29
N GLY A 183 5.51 -3.85 13.58
CA GLY A 183 4.74 -5.06 13.87
C GLY A 183 5.58 -6.32 13.80
N ILE A 184 6.39 -6.48 12.73
CA ILE A 184 7.31 -7.62 12.60
C ILE A 184 8.35 -7.63 13.72
N VAL A 185 8.95 -6.48 14.06
CA VAL A 185 9.94 -6.44 15.14
C VAL A 185 9.32 -6.81 16.48
N CYS A 186 8.15 -6.23 16.82
CA CYS A 186 7.43 -6.60 18.04
C CYS A 186 7.04 -8.08 18.05
N PHE A 187 6.58 -8.61 16.92
CA PHE A 187 6.26 -10.03 16.79
C PHE A 187 7.49 -10.90 17.02
N MET A 188 8.60 -10.61 16.33
CA MET A 188 9.83 -11.41 16.44
C MET A 188 10.44 -11.40 17.84
N LEU A 189 10.32 -10.30 18.59
CA LEU A 189 10.75 -10.22 19.98
C LEU A 189 10.06 -11.29 20.85
N PHE A 190 8.75 -11.43 20.74
CA PHE A 190 7.99 -12.42 21.50
C PHE A 190 8.08 -13.82 20.89
N PHE A 191 8.07 -13.93 19.57
CA PHE A 191 8.23 -15.20 18.86
C PHE A 191 9.59 -15.85 19.12
N GLY A 192 10.65 -15.06 19.12
CA GLY A 192 12.02 -15.51 19.38
C GLY A 192 12.19 -16.17 20.75
N THR A 193 11.41 -15.75 21.76
CA THR A 193 11.47 -16.36 23.10
C THR A 193 10.98 -17.82 23.10
N TYR A 194 10.16 -18.23 22.12
CA TYR A 194 9.65 -19.59 21.94
C TYR A 194 10.42 -20.39 20.87
N ALA A 195 10.93 -19.71 19.84
CA ALA A 195 11.68 -20.36 18.76
C ALA A 195 13.14 -20.64 19.11
N ALA A 196 13.75 -19.84 19.98
CA ALA A 196 15.13 -19.97 20.40
C ALA A 196 15.25 -20.73 21.74
N THR A 197 16.15 -21.71 21.80
CA THR A 197 16.49 -22.48 23.01
C THR A 197 17.33 -21.68 24.03
N GLY A 198 17.50 -20.40 23.86
CA GLY A 198 18.30 -19.53 24.74
C GLY A 198 17.58 -18.19 24.94
N GLY A 199 17.01 -17.95 26.12
CA GLY A 199 16.44 -16.67 26.49
C GLY A 199 17.48 -15.55 26.43
N SER A 200 17.19 -14.46 25.70
CA SER A 200 18.00 -13.26 25.74
C SER A 200 17.90 -12.62 27.13
N SER A 201 19.04 -12.31 27.73
CA SER A 201 19.12 -11.66 29.05
C SER A 201 18.85 -10.14 28.99
N SER A 202 18.55 -9.59 27.83
CA SER A 202 18.30 -8.18 27.61
C SER A 202 16.80 -7.82 27.75
N SER A 203 16.50 -6.59 28.18
CA SER A 203 15.13 -6.15 28.24
C SER A 203 14.53 -6.03 26.83
N PRO A 204 13.24 -6.38 26.59
CA PRO A 204 12.60 -6.30 25.28
C PRO A 204 12.69 -4.91 24.62
N VAL A 205 12.68 -3.85 25.45
CA VAL A 205 12.81 -2.46 24.96
C VAL A 205 14.21 -2.20 24.39
N MET A 206 15.26 -2.68 25.06
CA MET A 206 16.64 -2.52 24.59
C MET A 206 16.86 -3.30 23.29
N GLU A 207 16.35 -4.52 23.21
CA GLU A 207 16.42 -5.35 22.01
C GLU A 207 15.68 -4.70 20.84
N PHE A 208 14.47 -4.16 21.06
CA PHE A 208 13.74 -3.39 20.06
C PHE A 208 14.56 -2.20 19.53
N ILE A 209 15.12 -1.37 20.42
CA ILE A 209 15.95 -0.21 20.04
C ILE A 209 17.18 -0.65 19.24
N GLN A 210 17.83 -1.72 19.67
CA GLN A 210 19.01 -2.27 19.00
C GLN A 210 18.68 -2.76 17.59
N VAL A 211 17.63 -3.57 17.45
CA VAL A 211 17.18 -4.11 16.15
C VAL A 211 16.81 -2.97 15.19
N VAL A 212 16.01 -2.00 15.62
CA VAL A 212 15.61 -0.86 14.80
C VAL A 212 16.81 -0.01 14.39
N SER A 213 17.73 0.27 15.32
CA SER A 213 18.91 1.11 15.04
C SER A 213 19.86 0.45 14.06
N ILE A 214 20.18 -0.84 14.25
CA ILE A 214 21.08 -1.58 13.36
C ILE A 214 20.46 -1.74 11.98
N SER A 215 19.15 -2.09 11.88
CA SER A 215 18.44 -2.22 10.61
C SER A 215 18.44 -0.90 9.84
N THR A 216 18.17 0.21 10.52
CA THR A 216 18.17 1.57 9.93
C THR A 216 19.55 1.93 9.37
N LEU A 217 20.60 1.72 10.16
CA LEU A 217 21.97 2.00 9.73
C LEU A 217 22.37 1.16 8.53
N LEU A 218 22.08 -0.14 8.57
CA LEU A 218 22.40 -1.08 7.50
C LEU A 218 21.69 -0.70 6.18
N GLY A 219 20.37 -0.47 6.24
CA GLY A 219 19.59 -0.06 5.07
C GLY A 219 20.11 1.24 4.46
N PHE A 220 20.47 2.23 5.31
CA PHE A 220 21.06 3.48 4.85
C PHE A 220 22.43 3.28 4.19
N LEU A 221 23.32 2.48 4.80
CA LEU A 221 24.67 2.23 4.26
C LEU A 221 24.62 1.49 2.92
N LEU A 222 23.79 0.44 2.82
CA LEU A 222 23.62 -0.31 1.57
C LEU A 222 23.02 0.56 0.47
N ALA A 223 22.03 1.38 0.78
CA ALA A 223 21.48 2.33 -0.20
C ALA A 223 22.55 3.33 -0.69
N ARG A 224 23.36 3.87 0.21
CA ARG A 224 24.47 4.79 -0.16
C ARG A 224 25.50 4.13 -1.05
N LEU A 225 25.82 2.87 -0.77
CA LEU A 225 26.74 2.07 -1.57
C LEU A 225 26.19 1.84 -2.98
N VAL A 226 24.93 1.44 -3.08
CA VAL A 226 24.27 1.20 -4.39
C VAL A 226 24.15 2.49 -5.20
N ILE A 227 23.76 3.60 -4.57
CA ILE A 227 23.69 4.89 -5.25
C ILE A 227 25.07 5.33 -5.74
N TRP A 228 26.13 5.13 -4.94
CA TRP A 228 27.50 5.41 -5.35
C TRP A 228 27.91 4.55 -6.55
N PHE A 229 27.61 3.25 -6.53
CA PHE A 229 27.89 2.32 -7.61
C PHE A 229 27.18 2.75 -8.90
N ILE A 230 25.86 2.98 -8.87
CA ILE A 230 25.05 3.36 -10.04
C ILE A 230 25.51 4.69 -10.64
N THR A 231 25.86 5.66 -9.81
CA THR A 231 26.31 6.98 -10.30
C THR A 231 27.72 6.96 -10.93
N ARG A 232 28.53 5.94 -10.61
CA ARG A 232 29.86 5.76 -11.21
C ARG A 232 29.83 4.97 -12.52
N ILE A 233 28.90 4.03 -12.62
CA ILE A 233 28.72 3.25 -13.84
C ILE A 233 27.85 4.07 -14.79
N ASN A 234 28.51 4.77 -15.73
CA ASN A 234 27.84 5.58 -16.77
C ASN A 234 27.22 4.70 -17.88
N SER A 235 26.71 3.53 -17.52
CA SER A 235 26.34 2.43 -18.39
C SER A 235 24.83 2.29 -18.58
N GLU A 236 24.46 1.28 -19.26
CA GLU A 236 23.15 0.87 -19.71
C GLU A 236 22.10 0.90 -18.61
N GLU A 237 20.91 1.36 -18.93
CA GLU A 237 19.74 1.44 -18.05
C GLU A 237 19.42 0.12 -17.36
N MET A 238 19.62 -1.00 -18.09
CA MET A 238 19.40 -2.36 -17.57
C MET A 238 20.29 -2.69 -16.37
N ILE A 239 21.57 -2.29 -16.39
CA ILE A 239 22.51 -2.56 -15.29
C ILE A 239 22.11 -1.75 -14.04
N GLN A 240 21.71 -0.48 -14.22
CA GLN A 240 21.28 0.38 -13.12
C GLN A 240 20.02 -0.19 -12.45
N ASN A 241 19.02 -0.59 -13.25
CA ASN A 241 17.79 -1.17 -12.75
C ASN A 241 18.04 -2.50 -12.02
N SER A 242 18.83 -3.40 -12.63
CA SER A 242 19.18 -4.69 -12.02
C SER A 242 19.93 -4.50 -10.70
N ALA A 243 20.85 -3.53 -10.62
CA ALA A 243 21.58 -3.25 -9.39
C ALA A 243 20.65 -2.82 -8.25
N VAL A 244 19.64 -1.96 -8.51
CA VAL A 244 18.68 -1.55 -7.47
C VAL A 244 17.82 -2.73 -7.04
N ILE A 245 17.28 -3.52 -7.98
CA ILE A 245 16.42 -4.67 -7.70
C ILE A 245 17.15 -5.71 -6.85
N LEU A 246 18.34 -6.13 -7.30
CA LEU A 246 19.13 -7.14 -6.60
C LEU A 246 19.57 -6.65 -5.22
N SER A 247 19.91 -5.36 -5.11
CA SER A 247 20.33 -4.79 -3.83
C SER A 247 19.17 -4.65 -2.85
N ALA A 248 17.93 -4.42 -3.31
CA ALA A 248 16.75 -4.43 -2.45
C ALA A 248 16.56 -5.81 -1.80
N TYR A 249 16.59 -6.89 -2.58
CA TYR A 249 16.52 -8.25 -2.07
C TYR A 249 17.72 -8.59 -1.17
N LEU A 250 18.92 -8.21 -1.59
CA LEU A 250 20.13 -8.44 -0.79
C LEU A 250 20.04 -7.73 0.57
N THR A 251 19.56 -6.50 0.61
CA THR A 251 19.36 -5.75 1.85
C THR A 251 18.42 -6.49 2.79
N PHE A 252 17.31 -7.00 2.28
CA PHE A 252 16.35 -7.75 3.07
C PHE A 252 16.95 -9.06 3.60
N ILE A 253 17.58 -9.87 2.73
CA ILE A 253 18.15 -11.17 3.08
C ILE A 253 19.30 -11.02 4.07
N VAL A 254 20.22 -10.09 3.82
CA VAL A 254 21.37 -9.86 4.72
C VAL A 254 20.90 -9.44 6.11
N SER A 255 19.92 -8.54 6.18
CA SER A 255 19.38 -8.06 7.47
C SER A 255 18.64 -9.17 8.21
N GLN A 256 17.70 -9.83 7.54
CA GLN A 256 16.79 -10.79 8.17
C GLN A 256 17.47 -12.13 8.48
N TYR A 257 18.21 -12.68 7.51
CA TYR A 257 18.76 -14.03 7.64
C TYR A 257 20.16 -14.05 8.26
N TYR A 258 21.09 -13.20 7.77
CA TYR A 258 22.48 -13.26 8.21
C TYR A 258 22.75 -12.48 9.51
N LEU A 259 22.11 -11.33 9.69
CA LEU A 259 22.34 -10.47 10.86
C LEU A 259 21.28 -10.63 11.95
N GLY A 260 20.18 -11.32 11.69
CA GLY A 260 19.10 -11.52 12.65
C GLY A 260 18.42 -10.22 13.09
N VAL A 261 18.47 -9.16 12.24
CA VAL A 261 17.79 -7.89 12.49
C VAL A 261 16.60 -7.72 11.52
N SER A 262 15.82 -6.65 11.65
CA SER A 262 14.64 -6.48 10.81
C SER A 262 14.97 -6.15 9.35
N GLY A 263 14.79 -7.12 8.45
CA GLY A 263 14.89 -6.93 7.01
C GLY A 263 13.90 -5.91 6.48
N VAL A 264 12.71 -5.82 7.08
CA VAL A 264 11.65 -4.87 6.72
C VAL A 264 12.10 -3.43 6.95
N ILE A 265 12.61 -3.12 8.15
CA ILE A 265 13.09 -1.76 8.47
C ILE A 265 14.32 -1.42 7.62
N ALA A 266 15.24 -2.37 7.44
CA ALA A 266 16.42 -2.14 6.61
C ALA A 266 16.02 -1.83 5.16
N LEU A 267 15.11 -2.61 4.58
CA LEU A 267 14.62 -2.40 3.22
C LEU A 267 13.80 -1.12 3.07
N LEU A 268 12.98 -0.78 4.07
CA LEU A 268 12.24 0.48 4.11
C LEU A 268 13.21 1.68 4.03
N VAL A 269 14.22 1.70 4.89
CA VAL A 269 15.22 2.78 4.92
C VAL A 269 16.05 2.79 3.63
N PHE A 270 16.37 1.61 3.10
CA PHE A 270 17.02 1.46 1.80
C PHE A 270 16.16 2.10 0.69
N GLY A 271 14.89 1.71 0.57
CA GLY A 271 13.95 2.22 -0.43
C GLY A 271 13.76 3.74 -0.32
N LEU A 272 13.50 4.26 0.88
CA LEU A 272 13.40 5.70 1.12
C LEU A 272 14.68 6.46 0.76
N THR A 273 15.86 5.89 1.04
CA THR A 273 17.15 6.50 0.71
C THR A 273 17.39 6.50 -0.80
N VAL A 274 17.07 5.40 -1.49
CA VAL A 274 17.13 5.31 -2.96
C VAL A 274 16.18 6.33 -3.59
N THR A 275 14.97 6.45 -3.07
CA THR A 275 13.98 7.43 -3.56
C THR A 275 14.43 8.87 -3.31
N TYR A 276 14.98 9.16 -2.13
CA TYR A 276 15.39 10.53 -1.78
C TYR A 276 16.70 10.97 -2.45
N VAL A 277 17.71 10.09 -2.47
CA VAL A 277 19.07 10.43 -2.93
C VAL A 277 19.34 9.88 -4.33
N GLY A 278 18.81 8.70 -4.64
CA GLY A 278 19.03 7.98 -5.90
C GLY A 278 18.15 8.50 -7.04
N LYS A 279 16.83 8.47 -6.87
CA LYS A 279 15.85 8.84 -7.91
C LYS A 279 16.17 10.15 -8.62
N PRO A 280 16.57 11.26 -7.94
CA PRO A 280 16.98 12.49 -8.63
C PRO A 280 18.33 12.42 -9.35
N ARG A 281 19.11 11.37 -9.21
CA ARG A 281 20.41 11.17 -9.86
C ARG A 281 20.35 10.17 -11.00
N LEU A 282 19.27 9.42 -11.10
CA LEU A 282 19.01 8.47 -12.16
C LEU A 282 18.47 9.21 -13.40
N LYS A 283 18.67 8.64 -14.57
CA LYS A 283 18.07 9.14 -15.82
C LYS A 283 16.55 8.94 -15.77
N PRO A 284 15.74 9.83 -16.38
CA PRO A 284 14.29 9.70 -16.41
C PRO A 284 13.78 8.35 -16.93
N GLN A 285 14.45 7.80 -17.96
CA GLN A 285 14.12 6.48 -18.54
C GLN A 285 14.27 5.37 -17.50
N VAL A 286 15.34 5.41 -16.68
CA VAL A 286 15.58 4.45 -15.58
C VAL A 286 14.49 4.56 -14.53
N ASN A 287 14.12 5.78 -14.13
CA ASN A 287 13.05 6.01 -13.16
C ASN A 287 11.70 5.48 -13.64
N ASN A 288 11.33 5.79 -14.89
CA ASN A 288 10.06 5.34 -15.47
C ASN A 288 10.01 3.80 -15.58
N PHE A 289 11.13 3.16 -15.98
CA PHE A 289 11.19 1.70 -15.98
C PHE A 289 11.03 1.12 -14.58
N MET A 290 11.72 1.67 -13.59
CA MET A 290 11.64 1.22 -12.19
C MET A 290 10.23 1.33 -11.64
N GLU A 291 9.53 2.44 -11.87
CA GLU A 291 8.14 2.63 -11.43
C GLU A 291 7.22 1.56 -12.03
N HIS A 292 7.25 1.35 -13.34
CA HIS A 292 6.39 0.35 -14.00
C HIS A 292 6.77 -1.08 -13.63
N PHE A 293 8.06 -1.36 -13.44
CA PHE A 293 8.55 -2.68 -13.05
C PHE A 293 8.06 -3.07 -11.66
N TRP A 294 8.21 -2.18 -10.66
CA TRP A 294 7.77 -2.44 -9.30
C TRP A 294 6.24 -2.48 -9.21
N GLU A 295 5.53 -1.61 -9.90
CA GLU A 295 4.06 -1.68 -10.02
C GLU A 295 3.59 -3.04 -10.56
N LEU A 296 4.26 -3.57 -11.61
CA LEU A 296 3.95 -4.90 -12.15
C LEU A 296 4.24 -6.01 -11.14
N LEU A 297 5.39 -5.98 -10.47
CA LEU A 297 5.74 -6.97 -9.45
C LEU A 297 4.78 -6.94 -8.27
N THR A 298 4.40 -5.75 -7.81
CA THR A 298 3.43 -5.56 -6.72
C THR A 298 2.04 -6.06 -7.12
N TYR A 299 1.62 -5.83 -8.36
CA TYR A 299 0.39 -6.42 -8.89
C TYR A 299 0.43 -7.96 -8.86
N ILE A 300 1.53 -8.57 -9.31
CA ILE A 300 1.73 -10.03 -9.29
C ILE A 300 1.74 -10.54 -7.84
N ALA A 301 2.53 -9.91 -6.97
CA ALA A 301 2.67 -10.29 -5.57
C ALA A 301 1.31 -10.24 -4.84
N ASN A 302 0.60 -9.12 -4.93
CA ASN A 302 -0.72 -8.97 -4.32
C ASN A 302 -1.72 -10.00 -4.85
N THR A 303 -1.74 -10.24 -6.16
CA THR A 303 -2.62 -11.24 -6.78
C THR A 303 -2.38 -12.63 -6.18
N LEU A 304 -1.13 -13.05 -6.14
CA LEU A 304 -0.76 -14.38 -5.63
C LEU A 304 -0.98 -14.49 -4.12
N ILE A 305 -0.59 -13.49 -3.35
CA ILE A 305 -0.73 -13.49 -1.89
C ILE A 305 -2.20 -13.61 -1.46
N PHE A 306 -3.10 -12.79 -2.03
CA PHE A 306 -4.51 -12.82 -1.62
C PHE A 306 -5.21 -14.12 -2.03
N ILE A 307 -4.89 -14.71 -3.19
CA ILE A 307 -5.38 -16.04 -3.59
C ILE A 307 -4.82 -17.11 -2.64
N LEU A 308 -3.51 -17.08 -2.36
CA LEU A 308 -2.84 -18.01 -1.46
C LEU A 308 -3.43 -17.96 -0.06
N VAL A 309 -3.61 -16.77 0.51
CA VAL A 309 -4.23 -16.59 1.83
C VAL A 309 -5.63 -17.19 1.85
N GLY A 310 -6.43 -16.97 0.81
CA GLY A 310 -7.76 -17.58 0.67
C GLY A 310 -7.71 -19.11 0.67
N ILE A 311 -6.81 -19.71 -0.11
CA ILE A 311 -6.61 -21.17 -0.19
C ILE A 311 -6.19 -21.72 1.17
N VAL A 312 -5.19 -21.12 1.82
CA VAL A 312 -4.67 -21.56 3.12
C VAL A 312 -5.77 -21.56 4.19
N ILE A 313 -6.56 -20.48 4.24
CA ILE A 313 -7.68 -20.35 5.17
C ILE A 313 -8.69 -21.48 4.94
N ALA A 314 -9.08 -21.71 3.69
CA ALA A 314 -10.06 -22.75 3.36
C ALA A 314 -9.58 -24.17 3.72
N GLN A 315 -8.29 -24.44 3.53
CA GLN A 315 -7.72 -25.76 3.76
C GLN A 315 -7.39 -26.05 5.25
N LYS A 316 -6.80 -25.08 5.95
CA LYS A 316 -6.24 -25.30 7.30
C LYS A 316 -7.16 -24.89 8.44
N VAL A 317 -8.13 -24.00 8.20
CA VAL A 317 -8.96 -23.47 9.26
C VAL A 317 -10.23 -24.31 9.44
N ASN A 318 -10.45 -24.77 10.67
CA ASN A 318 -11.68 -25.45 11.08
C ASN A 318 -12.57 -24.45 11.82
N PHE A 319 -13.74 -24.18 11.26
CA PHE A 319 -14.71 -23.28 11.88
C PHE A 319 -15.57 -24.05 12.90
N THR A 320 -15.52 -23.58 14.16
CA THR A 320 -16.42 -24.07 15.22
C THR A 320 -17.29 -22.90 15.69
N TRP A 321 -18.56 -23.17 15.98
CA TRP A 321 -19.52 -22.14 16.40
C TRP A 321 -19.11 -21.41 17.68
N GLY A 322 -18.50 -22.14 18.64
CA GLY A 322 -18.00 -21.54 19.87
C GLY A 322 -16.86 -20.54 19.64
N ALA A 323 -15.91 -20.89 18.78
CA ALA A 323 -14.78 -20.02 18.43
C ALA A 323 -15.23 -18.80 17.61
N LEU A 324 -16.35 -18.90 16.86
CA LEU A 324 -16.90 -17.79 16.09
C LEU A 324 -17.34 -16.62 16.98
N GLY A 325 -17.94 -16.90 18.13
CA GLY A 325 -18.35 -15.86 19.09
C GLY A 325 -17.14 -15.08 19.62
N ILE A 326 -16.06 -15.79 19.96
CA ILE A 326 -14.81 -15.19 20.42
C ILE A 326 -14.15 -14.38 19.28
N LEU A 327 -14.15 -14.90 18.06
CA LEU A 327 -13.64 -14.20 16.88
C LEU A 327 -14.35 -12.85 16.67
N ILE A 328 -15.69 -12.84 16.74
CA ILE A 328 -16.47 -11.61 16.59
C ILE A 328 -16.16 -10.64 17.73
N LEU A 329 -16.01 -11.12 18.96
CA LEU A 329 -15.63 -10.30 20.11
C LEU A 329 -14.26 -9.66 19.86
N ILE A 330 -13.25 -10.45 19.48
CA ILE A 330 -11.90 -9.94 19.19
C ILE A 330 -11.94 -8.91 18.05
N TYR A 331 -12.68 -9.18 16.96
CA TYR A 331 -12.83 -8.27 15.84
C TYR A 331 -13.43 -6.91 16.25
N ILE A 332 -14.49 -6.92 17.07
CA ILE A 332 -15.12 -5.68 17.58
C ILE A 332 -14.14 -4.95 18.49
N CYS A 333 -13.48 -5.65 19.41
CA CYS A 333 -12.50 -5.06 20.32
C CYS A 333 -11.31 -4.46 19.58
N LEU A 334 -10.79 -5.11 18.54
CA LEU A 334 -9.69 -4.57 17.72
C LEU A 334 -10.06 -3.24 17.05
N ASN A 335 -11.26 -3.13 16.48
CA ASN A 335 -11.74 -1.87 15.92
C ASN A 335 -11.92 -0.80 16.99
N LEU A 336 -12.43 -1.17 18.17
CA LEU A 336 -12.60 -0.27 19.30
C LEU A 336 -11.24 0.19 19.87
N PHE A 337 -10.27 -0.69 20.01
CA PHE A 337 -8.92 -0.36 20.48
C PHE A 337 -8.22 0.59 19.51
N ARG A 338 -8.33 0.34 18.19
CA ARG A 338 -7.79 1.24 17.18
C ARG A 338 -8.47 2.59 17.22
N PHE A 339 -9.80 2.65 17.39
CA PHE A 339 -10.52 3.90 17.57
C PHE A 339 -10.06 4.65 18.82
N ALA A 340 -9.99 3.96 19.97
CA ALA A 340 -9.56 4.54 21.23
C ALA A 340 -8.12 5.08 21.15
N MET A 341 -7.21 4.32 20.54
CA MET A 341 -5.82 4.71 20.30
C MET A 341 -5.73 5.99 19.45
N ILE A 342 -6.45 6.02 18.31
CA ILE A 342 -6.46 7.19 17.43
C ILE A 342 -7.04 8.41 18.16
N MET A 343 -8.12 8.25 18.94
CA MET A 343 -8.70 9.35 19.72
C MET A 343 -7.77 9.83 20.82
N LEU A 344 -7.02 8.95 21.47
CA LEU A 344 -6.00 9.29 22.47
C LEU A 344 -4.87 10.12 21.84
N LEU A 345 -4.40 9.73 20.66
CA LEU A 345 -3.31 10.41 19.96
C LEU A 345 -3.79 11.63 19.13
N TYR A 346 -5.09 11.76 18.89
CA TYR A 346 -5.68 12.81 18.06
C TYR A 346 -5.24 14.24 18.42
N PRO A 347 -5.24 14.68 19.72
CA PRO A 347 -4.85 16.05 20.07
C PRO A 347 -3.40 16.37 19.67
N LEU A 348 -2.51 15.36 19.68
CA LEU A 348 -1.14 15.50 19.25
C LEU A 348 -1.04 15.54 17.72
N MET A 349 -1.69 14.58 17.05
CA MET A 349 -1.71 14.48 15.57
C MET A 349 -2.32 15.72 14.90
N LYS A 350 -3.32 16.35 15.52
CA LYS A 350 -3.92 17.58 15.01
C LYS A 350 -2.93 18.74 14.93
N ARG A 351 -1.91 18.76 15.80
CA ARG A 351 -0.91 19.84 15.90
C ARG A 351 0.37 19.57 15.11
N MET A 352 0.59 18.32 14.66
CA MET A 352 1.81 17.90 13.99
C MET A 352 1.59 17.85 12.47
N GLY A 353 2.61 18.24 11.71
CA GLY A 353 2.62 18.19 10.26
C GLY A 353 1.44 18.91 9.60
N TYR A 354 0.71 18.21 8.72
CA TYR A 354 -0.50 18.76 8.10
C TYR A 354 -1.73 18.75 9.01
N GLY A 355 -1.62 18.16 10.20
CA GLY A 355 -2.77 17.89 11.06
C GLY A 355 -3.63 16.72 10.55
N LEU A 356 -4.56 16.29 11.38
CA LEU A 356 -5.55 15.26 11.06
C LEU A 356 -6.94 15.79 11.37
N SER A 357 -7.88 15.66 10.45
CA SER A 357 -9.27 16.01 10.69
C SER A 357 -10.02 14.88 11.42
N LYS A 358 -11.12 15.22 12.13
CA LYS A 358 -11.96 14.18 12.76
C LYS A 358 -12.53 13.18 11.75
N ARG A 359 -12.83 13.63 10.53
CA ARG A 359 -13.39 12.77 9.48
C ARG A 359 -12.33 11.78 8.97
N GLU A 360 -11.11 12.25 8.76
CA GLU A 360 -9.97 11.42 8.39
C GLU A 360 -9.62 10.41 9.49
N SER A 361 -9.72 10.80 10.78
CA SER A 361 -9.50 9.87 11.91
C SER A 361 -10.47 8.69 11.90
N VAL A 362 -11.73 8.90 11.53
CA VAL A 362 -12.73 7.83 11.42
C VAL A 362 -12.35 6.87 10.27
N ILE A 363 -11.94 7.40 9.12
CA ILE A 363 -11.49 6.55 8.00
C ILE A 363 -10.21 5.79 8.37
N LEU A 364 -9.25 6.44 9.03
CA LEU A 364 -8.03 5.80 9.49
C LEU A 364 -8.30 4.64 10.46
N THR A 365 -9.31 4.80 11.33
CA THR A 365 -9.77 3.72 12.22
C THR A 365 -10.34 2.55 11.42
N TRP A 366 -11.32 2.83 10.56
CA TRP A 366 -12.06 1.82 9.81
C TRP A 366 -11.23 1.15 8.71
N GLY A 367 -10.32 1.91 8.11
CA GLY A 367 -9.41 1.47 7.06
C GLY A 367 -8.25 0.60 7.51
N GLY A 368 -8.13 0.30 8.81
CA GLY A 368 -7.11 -0.62 9.34
C GLY A 368 -7.43 -2.07 9.00
N LEU A 369 -7.29 -2.43 7.72
CA LEU A 369 -7.46 -3.81 7.27
C LEU A 369 -6.31 -4.68 7.80
N ARG A 370 -6.52 -5.98 7.86
CA ARG A 370 -5.47 -6.95 8.15
C ARG A 370 -5.15 -7.70 6.86
N GLY A 371 -3.86 -7.72 6.51
CA GLY A 371 -3.40 -8.21 5.22
C GLY A 371 -2.65 -9.52 5.26
N ALA A 372 -1.93 -9.76 4.18
CA ALA A 372 -1.14 -10.94 3.96
C ALA A 372 -0.01 -11.12 4.99
N LEU A 373 0.59 -10.03 5.46
CA LEU A 373 1.66 -10.09 6.47
C LEU A 373 1.21 -10.77 7.74
N GLY A 374 0.06 -10.37 8.31
CA GLY A 374 -0.50 -11.00 9.51
C GLY A 374 -0.73 -12.49 9.32
N MET A 375 -1.24 -12.90 8.14
CA MET A 375 -1.44 -14.32 7.84
C MET A 375 -0.12 -15.09 7.70
N THR A 376 0.90 -14.49 7.08
CA THR A 376 2.24 -15.10 6.97
C THR A 376 2.85 -15.36 8.35
N LEU A 377 2.76 -14.37 9.25
CA LEU A 377 3.24 -14.52 10.63
C LEU A 377 2.43 -15.57 11.42
N ALA A 378 1.11 -15.64 11.21
CA ALA A 378 0.28 -16.69 11.83
C ALA A 378 0.65 -18.09 11.32
N LEU A 379 1.01 -18.21 10.04
CA LEU A 379 1.53 -19.47 9.49
C LEU A 379 2.88 -19.84 10.13
N MET A 380 3.80 -18.88 10.32
CA MET A 380 5.06 -19.14 11.05
C MET A 380 4.79 -19.70 12.44
N VAL A 381 3.85 -19.12 13.18
CA VAL A 381 3.42 -19.64 14.49
C VAL A 381 2.89 -21.08 14.35
N SER A 382 2.08 -21.36 13.34
CA SER A 382 1.46 -22.68 13.14
C SER A 382 2.47 -23.80 12.85
N TYR A 383 3.60 -23.46 12.26
CA TYR A 383 4.69 -24.41 11.95
C TYR A 383 5.73 -24.54 13.06
N THR A 384 5.62 -23.80 14.18
CA THR A 384 6.61 -23.82 15.26
C THR A 384 6.19 -24.81 16.37
N PRO A 385 6.86 -25.99 16.50
CA PRO A 385 6.47 -27.03 17.44
C PRO A 385 6.61 -26.62 18.92
N ALA A 386 7.46 -25.64 19.22
CA ALA A 386 7.69 -25.15 20.57
C ALA A 386 6.48 -24.39 21.16
N ILE A 387 5.54 -23.94 20.32
CA ILE A 387 4.29 -23.30 20.75
C ILE A 387 3.20 -24.38 20.93
N PRO A 388 2.40 -24.35 22.01
CA PRO A 388 1.32 -25.30 22.23
C PRO A 388 0.36 -25.42 21.04
N GLU A 389 -0.11 -26.62 20.72
CA GLU A 389 -0.91 -26.91 19.52
C GLU A 389 -2.25 -26.19 19.52
N ASP A 390 -2.88 -26.06 20.69
CA ASP A 390 -4.11 -25.28 20.87
C ASP A 390 -3.90 -23.81 20.54
N VAL A 391 -2.81 -23.19 21.01
CA VAL A 391 -2.47 -21.80 20.70
C VAL A 391 -2.16 -21.63 19.21
N ARG A 392 -1.40 -22.54 18.59
CA ARG A 392 -1.08 -22.50 17.16
C ARG A 392 -2.34 -22.50 16.29
N SER A 393 -3.28 -23.39 16.60
CA SER A 393 -4.54 -23.49 15.87
C SER A 393 -5.44 -22.28 16.09
N GLN A 394 -5.48 -21.74 17.31
CA GLN A 394 -6.25 -20.54 17.66
C GLN A 394 -5.68 -19.28 17.00
N VAL A 395 -4.35 -19.08 17.01
CA VAL A 395 -3.69 -17.96 16.30
C VAL A 395 -4.04 -17.97 14.83
N LEU A 396 -3.94 -19.14 14.18
CA LEU A 396 -4.28 -19.29 12.77
C LEU A 396 -5.76 -18.98 12.52
N PHE A 397 -6.66 -19.54 13.34
CA PHE A 397 -8.11 -19.33 13.23
C PHE A 397 -8.50 -17.86 13.40
N PHE A 398 -8.04 -17.21 14.47
CA PHE A 398 -8.39 -15.81 14.74
C PHE A 398 -7.80 -14.87 13.71
N THR A 399 -6.54 -15.07 13.31
CA THR A 399 -5.93 -14.25 12.26
C THR A 399 -6.69 -14.38 10.94
N ALA A 400 -6.97 -15.62 10.52
CA ALA A 400 -7.74 -15.90 9.31
C ALA A 400 -9.13 -15.28 9.34
N GLY A 401 -9.84 -15.44 10.45
CA GLY A 401 -11.17 -14.87 10.65
C GLY A 401 -11.17 -13.34 10.64
N ILE A 402 -10.18 -12.70 11.31
CA ILE A 402 -10.06 -11.25 11.35
C ILE A 402 -9.69 -10.69 9.96
N VAL A 403 -8.76 -11.33 9.23
CA VAL A 403 -8.44 -10.97 7.83
C VAL A 403 -9.70 -11.05 6.98
N THR A 404 -10.45 -12.15 7.07
CA THR A 404 -11.72 -12.32 6.34
C THR A 404 -12.73 -11.21 6.68
N LEU A 405 -12.96 -10.95 7.98
CA LEU A 405 -13.93 -9.94 8.42
C LEU A 405 -13.49 -8.52 8.00
N THR A 406 -12.21 -8.18 8.13
CA THR A 406 -11.74 -6.85 7.73
C THR A 406 -11.82 -6.63 6.22
N LEU A 407 -11.53 -7.64 5.41
CA LEU A 407 -11.69 -7.57 3.96
C LEU A 407 -13.18 -7.53 3.55
N CYS A 408 -14.00 -8.40 4.11
CA CYS A 408 -15.42 -8.50 3.72
C CYS A 408 -16.26 -7.34 4.27
N VAL A 409 -15.96 -6.82 5.45
CA VAL A 409 -16.78 -5.77 6.09
C VAL A 409 -16.12 -4.41 5.93
N ASN A 410 -14.89 -4.21 6.44
CA ASN A 410 -14.29 -2.89 6.45
C ASN A 410 -13.95 -2.40 5.03
N ALA A 411 -13.29 -3.22 4.20
CA ALA A 411 -12.89 -2.79 2.86
C ALA A 411 -14.11 -2.46 1.98
N THR A 412 -15.17 -3.27 2.01
CA THR A 412 -16.37 -3.05 1.18
C THR A 412 -17.19 -1.84 1.63
N THR A 413 -17.23 -1.56 2.94
CA THR A 413 -18.00 -0.44 3.51
C THR A 413 -17.21 0.89 3.52
N THR A 414 -15.90 0.88 3.32
CA THR A 414 -15.05 2.08 3.34
C THR A 414 -15.51 3.11 2.30
N ARG A 415 -15.90 2.70 1.09
CA ARG A 415 -16.43 3.61 0.06
C ARG A 415 -17.70 4.35 0.51
N TRP A 416 -18.62 3.60 1.14
CA TRP A 416 -19.84 4.20 1.70
C TRP A 416 -19.50 5.20 2.83
N LEU A 417 -18.56 4.83 3.70
CA LEU A 417 -18.14 5.68 4.82
C LEU A 417 -17.45 6.97 4.34
N LEU A 418 -16.55 6.88 3.35
CA LEU A 418 -15.92 8.03 2.69
C LEU A 418 -16.96 8.99 2.12
N ASN A 419 -17.97 8.44 1.45
CA ASN A 419 -19.06 9.23 0.87
C ASN A 419 -19.89 9.93 1.96
N LYS A 420 -20.26 9.19 3.01
CA LYS A 420 -21.05 9.72 4.15
C LYS A 420 -20.32 10.84 4.91
N LEU A 421 -18.98 10.72 5.03
CA LEU A 421 -18.15 11.73 5.70
C LEU A 421 -17.82 12.92 4.79
N GLY A 422 -18.22 12.89 3.51
CA GLY A 422 -17.96 13.97 2.56
C GLY A 422 -16.47 14.13 2.24
N LEU A 423 -15.70 13.02 2.27
CA LEU A 423 -14.29 13.00 1.86
C LEU A 423 -14.12 12.69 0.36
N ILE A 424 -15.21 12.26 -0.31
CA ILE A 424 -15.31 12.12 -1.77
C ILE A 424 -15.94 13.39 -2.32
N ASN A 425 -15.31 14.52 -2.11
CA ASN A 425 -15.74 15.73 -2.78
C ASN A 425 -14.84 15.95 -3.99
N ILE A 426 -15.32 15.56 -5.17
CA ILE A 426 -14.83 16.17 -6.40
C ILE A 426 -15.22 17.64 -6.30
N PRO A 427 -14.27 18.60 -6.20
CA PRO A 427 -14.62 20.00 -6.10
C PRO A 427 -15.60 20.35 -7.23
N SER A 428 -16.71 20.99 -6.91
CA SER A 428 -17.69 21.42 -7.93
C SER A 428 -17.03 22.19 -9.07
N ALA A 429 -15.99 22.96 -8.73
CA ALA A 429 -15.12 23.64 -9.68
C ALA A 429 -14.46 22.69 -10.69
N ARG A 430 -14.05 21.50 -10.28
CA ARG A 430 -13.45 20.49 -11.16
C ARG A 430 -14.47 19.90 -12.14
N ILE A 431 -15.67 19.58 -11.66
CA ILE A 431 -16.77 19.07 -12.50
C ILE A 431 -17.15 20.12 -13.54
N ILE A 432 -17.29 21.39 -13.13
CA ILE A 432 -17.61 22.50 -14.03
C ILE A 432 -16.51 22.66 -15.09
N LEU A 433 -15.26 22.56 -14.71
CA LEU A 433 -14.13 22.71 -15.62
C LEU A 433 -14.03 21.50 -16.59
N GLU A 434 -14.25 20.29 -16.12
CA GLU A 434 -14.30 19.07 -16.95
C GLU A 434 -15.46 19.15 -17.96
N ASN A 435 -16.65 19.58 -17.53
CA ASN A 435 -17.79 19.80 -18.43
C ASN A 435 -17.49 20.88 -19.48
N LYS A 436 -16.83 21.97 -19.10
CA LYS A 436 -16.44 23.03 -20.03
C LYS A 436 -15.41 22.56 -21.05
N ILE A 437 -14.45 21.74 -20.64
CA ILE A 437 -13.49 21.11 -21.54
C ILE A 437 -14.20 20.15 -22.51
N GLN A 438 -15.10 19.29 -22.02
CA GLN A 438 -15.88 18.38 -22.85
C GLN A 438 -16.73 19.15 -23.86
N GLN A 439 -17.36 20.25 -23.45
CA GLN A 439 -18.09 21.13 -24.33
C GLN A 439 -17.20 21.72 -25.43
N THR A 440 -16.01 22.23 -25.07
CA THR A 440 -15.05 22.79 -26.03
C THR A 440 -14.55 21.73 -27.03
N ILE A 441 -14.25 20.51 -26.55
CA ILE A 441 -13.88 19.39 -27.43
C ILE A 441 -15.01 19.07 -28.39
N ARG A 442 -16.25 18.98 -27.89
CA ARG A 442 -17.44 18.73 -28.72
C ARG A 442 -17.63 19.78 -29.79
N GLU A 443 -17.63 21.06 -29.43
CA GLU A 443 -17.76 22.18 -30.36
C GLU A 443 -16.70 22.18 -31.47
N ASN A 444 -15.46 21.86 -31.11
CA ASN A 444 -14.37 21.74 -32.08
C ASN A 444 -14.54 20.50 -32.98
N SER A 445 -15.00 19.38 -32.41
CA SER A 445 -15.28 18.16 -33.18
C SER A 445 -16.45 18.35 -34.15
N GLU A 446 -17.52 19.04 -33.73
CA GLU A 446 -18.65 19.40 -34.60
C GLU A 446 -18.22 20.31 -35.77
N LYS A 447 -17.43 21.35 -35.47
CA LYS A 447 -16.85 22.23 -36.52
C LYS A 447 -15.93 21.47 -37.48
N TYR A 448 -15.19 20.49 -36.98
CA TYR A 448 -14.31 19.66 -37.81
C TYR A 448 -15.14 18.74 -38.72
N LEU A 449 -16.20 18.13 -38.20
CA LEU A 449 -17.12 17.30 -38.98
C LEU A 449 -17.82 18.10 -40.07
N GLU A 450 -18.31 19.31 -39.79
CA GLU A 450 -18.91 20.20 -40.79
C GLU A 450 -17.94 20.54 -41.93
N ARG A 451 -16.65 20.64 -41.65
CA ARG A 451 -15.60 20.84 -42.67
C ARG A 451 -15.35 19.58 -43.50
N LEU A 452 -15.42 18.39 -42.86
CA LEU A 452 -15.27 17.12 -43.57
C LEU A 452 -16.47 16.78 -44.45
N GLU A 453 -17.68 17.09 -43.98
CA GLU A 453 -18.93 16.88 -44.72
C GLU A 453 -18.99 17.69 -46.04
N LYS A 454 -18.27 18.82 -46.06
CA LYS A 454 -18.14 19.67 -47.25
C LYS A 454 -17.06 19.23 -48.26
N ARG A 455 -16.37 18.12 -48.02
CA ARG A 455 -15.33 17.59 -48.90
C ARG A 455 -15.90 16.53 -49.82
N ASP A 456 -15.83 16.76 -51.11
CA ASP A 456 -16.34 15.88 -52.19
C ASP A 456 -15.75 14.46 -52.13
N ALA A 457 -14.54 14.30 -51.58
CA ALA A 457 -13.86 13.02 -51.44
C ALA A 457 -14.53 12.06 -50.43
N LEU A 458 -15.52 12.51 -49.67
CA LEU A 458 -16.21 11.74 -48.63
C LEU A 458 -17.73 11.60 -48.92
N GLU A 459 -18.14 11.80 -50.18
CA GLU A 459 -19.50 11.51 -50.63
C GLU A 459 -19.86 10.04 -50.34
N GLY A 460 -21.05 9.83 -49.78
CA GLY A 460 -21.54 8.50 -49.40
C GLY A 460 -21.30 8.09 -47.94
N THR A 461 -20.62 8.92 -47.17
CA THR A 461 -20.41 8.65 -45.73
C THR A 461 -21.70 8.87 -44.93
N ASN A 462 -22.03 7.92 -44.03
CA ASN A 462 -23.19 8.08 -43.13
C ASN A 462 -22.82 9.00 -41.96
N TRP A 463 -22.99 10.30 -42.16
CA TRP A 463 -22.64 11.35 -41.18
C TRP A 463 -23.44 11.27 -39.89
N GLU A 464 -24.66 10.72 -39.93
CA GLU A 464 -25.48 10.51 -38.74
C GLU A 464 -24.83 9.50 -37.78
N LYS A 465 -24.30 8.40 -38.34
CA LYS A 465 -23.50 7.44 -37.55
C LYS A 465 -22.19 8.04 -37.03
N VAL A 466 -21.50 8.85 -37.81
CA VAL A 466 -20.25 9.50 -37.41
C VAL A 466 -20.49 10.48 -36.26
N ARG A 467 -21.62 11.21 -36.25
CA ARG A 467 -21.98 12.10 -35.13
C ARG A 467 -22.20 11.37 -33.79
N HIS A 468 -22.50 10.07 -33.81
CA HIS A 468 -22.62 9.26 -32.59
C HIS A 468 -21.27 9.00 -31.90
N TYR A 469 -20.15 9.18 -32.58
CA TYR A 469 -18.81 9.07 -31.98
C TYR A 469 -18.34 10.37 -31.32
N ILE A 470 -19.07 11.48 -31.46
CA ILE A 470 -18.75 12.72 -30.73
C ILE A 470 -19.12 12.55 -29.26
N PHE A 471 -18.33 13.14 -28.39
CA PHE A 471 -18.61 13.15 -26.95
C PHE A 471 -20.06 13.56 -26.64
N PRO A 472 -20.76 12.84 -25.75
CA PRO A 472 -22.12 13.18 -25.36
C PRO A 472 -22.17 14.59 -24.75
N LYS A 473 -23.35 15.23 -24.79
CA LYS A 473 -23.53 16.53 -24.10
C LYS A 473 -23.18 16.38 -22.64
N PRO A 474 -22.31 17.28 -22.08
CA PRO A 474 -22.03 17.26 -20.66
C PRO A 474 -23.32 17.46 -19.86
N GLN A 475 -23.42 16.77 -18.72
CA GLN A 475 -24.56 16.95 -17.81
C GLN A 475 -24.57 18.39 -17.28
N GLU A 476 -25.72 19.04 -17.31
CA GLU A 476 -25.91 20.36 -16.70
C GLU A 476 -25.71 20.26 -15.19
N VAL A 477 -24.63 20.86 -14.70
CA VAL A 477 -24.35 20.94 -13.26
C VAL A 477 -25.00 22.22 -12.73
N THR A 478 -26.04 22.04 -11.93
CA THR A 478 -26.79 23.14 -11.31
C THR A 478 -26.05 23.84 -10.16
N HIS A 479 -24.81 23.40 -9.83
CA HIS A 479 -24.05 23.98 -8.75
C HIS A 479 -23.06 25.04 -9.26
N THR A 480 -23.23 26.26 -8.81
CA THR A 480 -22.23 27.33 -8.95
C THR A 480 -21.10 27.09 -7.94
N ALA A 481 -19.90 26.76 -8.43
CA ALA A 481 -18.73 26.75 -7.57
C ALA A 481 -18.43 28.19 -7.11
N GLY A 482 -18.22 28.38 -5.80
CA GLY A 482 -17.77 29.67 -5.29
C GLY A 482 -16.45 30.08 -5.98
N THR A 483 -16.29 31.38 -6.22
CA THR A 483 -15.10 31.95 -6.89
C THR A 483 -13.78 31.47 -6.30
N HIS A 484 -13.73 31.26 -4.98
CA HIS A 484 -12.56 30.77 -4.27
C HIS A 484 -12.22 29.32 -4.61
N ALA A 485 -13.21 28.43 -4.73
CA ALA A 485 -12.99 27.02 -5.10
C ALA A 485 -12.49 26.88 -6.54
N MET A 486 -13.00 27.72 -7.45
CA MET A 486 -12.55 27.77 -8.84
C MET A 486 -11.11 28.25 -8.95
N LEU A 487 -10.74 29.27 -8.20
CA LEU A 487 -9.40 29.84 -8.15
C LEU A 487 -8.38 28.83 -7.60
N THR A 488 -8.74 28.08 -6.57
CA THR A 488 -7.90 27.01 -5.99
C THR A 488 -7.67 25.88 -7.01
N GLU A 489 -8.71 25.43 -7.72
CA GLU A 489 -8.59 24.35 -8.71
C GLU A 489 -7.72 24.78 -9.91
N VAL A 490 -7.93 26.00 -10.43
CA VAL A 490 -7.12 26.54 -11.53
C VAL A 490 -5.65 26.68 -11.11
N ARG A 491 -5.41 27.15 -9.87
CA ARG A 491 -4.06 27.27 -9.31
C ARG A 491 -3.35 25.92 -9.25
N LEU A 492 -4.01 24.88 -8.74
CA LEU A 492 -3.43 23.54 -8.66
C LEU A 492 -3.05 23.00 -10.04
N ARG A 493 -3.90 23.23 -11.06
CA ARG A 493 -3.61 22.81 -12.44
C ARG A 493 -2.43 23.57 -13.05
N VAL A 494 -2.31 24.86 -12.74
CA VAL A 494 -1.15 25.65 -13.20
C VAL A 494 0.13 25.11 -12.56
N LEU A 495 0.11 24.82 -11.25
CA LEU A 495 1.25 24.23 -10.55
C LEU A 495 1.61 22.84 -11.08
N ASP A 496 0.62 21.99 -11.36
CA ASP A 496 0.87 20.68 -11.97
C ASP A 496 1.49 20.83 -13.38
N ARG A 497 1.05 21.81 -14.16
CA ARG A 497 1.63 22.11 -15.48
C ARG A 497 3.05 22.66 -15.37
N GLU A 498 3.30 23.55 -14.42
CA GLU A 498 4.66 24.08 -14.14
C GLU A 498 5.61 22.95 -13.71
N LYS A 499 5.15 22.01 -12.88
CA LYS A 499 5.94 20.82 -12.50
C LYS A 499 6.25 19.94 -13.72
N ALA A 500 5.25 19.66 -14.55
CA ALA A 500 5.44 18.87 -15.77
C ALA A 500 6.44 19.55 -16.73
N LEU A 501 6.38 20.88 -16.88
CA LEU A 501 7.33 21.64 -17.69
C LEU A 501 8.74 21.58 -17.10
N CYS A 502 8.90 21.69 -15.78
CA CYS A 502 10.20 21.53 -15.13
C CYS A 502 10.80 20.13 -15.37
N HIS A 503 10.00 19.08 -15.35
CA HIS A 503 10.44 17.73 -15.71
C HIS A 503 10.89 17.67 -17.16
N GLN A 504 10.08 18.18 -18.10
CA GLN A 504 10.43 18.19 -19.52
C GLN A 504 11.74 18.93 -19.78
N LEU A 505 11.93 20.14 -19.21
CA LEU A 505 13.16 20.93 -19.38
C LEU A 505 14.39 20.24 -18.78
N TYR A 506 14.21 19.47 -17.72
CA TYR A 506 15.27 18.64 -17.14
C TYR A 506 15.60 17.44 -18.03
N ASP A 507 14.60 16.76 -18.58
CA ASP A 507 14.74 15.62 -19.48
C ASP A 507 15.41 16.00 -20.81
N GLU A 508 15.10 17.20 -21.31
CA GLU A 508 15.75 17.81 -22.49
C GLU A 508 17.16 18.35 -22.20
N GLY A 509 17.63 18.27 -20.94
CA GLY A 509 18.95 18.75 -20.54
C GLY A 509 19.10 20.28 -20.51
N ILE A 510 17.99 21.03 -20.62
CA ILE A 510 18.00 22.50 -20.65
C ILE A 510 18.32 23.08 -19.27
N ILE A 511 17.86 22.41 -18.20
CA ILE A 511 18.13 22.83 -16.82
C ILE A 511 18.98 21.81 -16.08
N SER A 512 19.89 22.29 -15.23
CA SER A 512 20.73 21.44 -14.40
C SER A 512 19.92 20.78 -13.27
N GLN A 513 20.41 19.66 -12.76
CA GLN A 513 19.81 18.94 -11.63
C GLN A 513 19.62 19.83 -10.38
N SER A 514 20.57 20.71 -10.10
CA SER A 514 20.47 21.65 -8.96
C SER A 514 19.35 22.68 -9.16
N THR A 515 19.18 23.15 -10.39
CA THR A 515 18.09 24.07 -10.77
C THR A 515 16.74 23.36 -10.71
N PHE A 516 16.66 22.17 -11.28
CA PHE A 516 15.45 21.34 -11.21
C PHE A 516 14.98 21.12 -9.78
N ARG A 517 15.87 20.67 -8.87
CA ARG A 517 15.53 20.46 -7.45
C ARG A 517 15.03 21.75 -6.77
N ARG A 518 15.66 22.87 -7.05
CA ARG A 518 15.27 24.16 -6.46
C ARG A 518 13.90 24.60 -6.94
N LEU A 519 13.63 24.46 -8.24
CA LEU A 519 12.31 24.77 -8.82
C LEU A 519 11.22 23.84 -8.27
N MET A 520 11.48 22.54 -8.21
CA MET A 520 10.52 21.56 -7.68
C MET A 520 10.19 21.82 -6.20
N ASN A 521 11.20 22.10 -5.35
CA ASN A 521 10.97 22.45 -3.95
C ASN A 521 10.12 23.73 -3.81
N SER A 522 10.39 24.75 -4.63
CA SER A 522 9.60 26.00 -4.61
C SER A 522 8.16 25.77 -5.07
N LEU A 523 7.93 24.91 -6.08
CA LEU A 523 6.60 24.55 -6.55
C LEU A 523 5.85 23.70 -5.49
N ASP A 524 6.56 22.83 -4.77
CA ASP A 524 6.01 22.04 -3.68
C ASP A 524 5.59 22.92 -2.49
N GLU A 525 6.39 23.92 -2.14
CA GLU A 525 6.02 24.93 -1.12
C GLU A 525 4.76 25.70 -1.53
N LEU A 526 4.68 26.13 -2.80
CA LEU A 526 3.50 26.80 -3.33
C LEU A 526 2.26 25.90 -3.34
N TYR A 527 2.44 24.61 -3.55
CA TYR A 527 1.35 23.63 -3.52
C TYR A 527 0.73 23.47 -2.11
N ASP A 528 1.55 23.58 -1.07
CA ASP A 528 1.13 23.42 0.32
C ASP A 528 0.39 24.64 0.92
N HIS A 529 0.63 25.83 0.36
CA HIS A 529 -0.02 27.05 0.84
C HIS A 529 -1.37 27.27 0.16
N ASP A 530 -2.47 27.07 0.90
CA ASP A 530 -3.85 27.33 0.46
C ASP A 530 -4.11 28.81 0.13
N GLY A 531 -3.63 29.27 -0.99
CA GLY A 531 -4.10 30.51 -1.62
C GLY A 531 -3.63 31.85 -1.06
N THR A 532 -2.80 31.89 -0.02
CA THR A 532 -2.41 33.15 0.68
C THR A 532 -1.02 33.68 0.33
N TYR A 533 -0.31 33.08 -0.62
CA TYR A 533 1.00 33.61 -1.05
C TYR A 533 0.80 34.81 -2.00
N PRO A 534 1.32 36.02 -1.66
CA PRO A 534 1.27 37.16 -2.54
C PRO A 534 2.05 36.87 -3.84
N LEU A 535 1.55 37.39 -4.96
CA LEU A 535 2.21 37.33 -6.27
C LEU A 535 3.67 37.86 -6.25
N ASP A 536 3.98 38.76 -5.32
CA ASP A 536 5.32 39.34 -5.14
C ASP A 536 6.40 38.30 -4.77
N ASN A 537 6.05 37.22 -4.06
CA ASN A 537 7.01 36.15 -3.77
C ASN A 537 7.30 35.25 -4.98
N ARG A 538 6.37 35.12 -5.94
CA ARG A 538 6.63 34.46 -7.23
C ARG A 538 7.69 35.23 -8.04
N LEU A 539 7.60 36.56 -8.07
CA LEU A 539 8.57 37.41 -8.79
C LEU A 539 9.95 37.41 -8.13
N SER A 540 10.05 37.23 -6.82
CA SER A 540 11.34 37.10 -6.13
C SER A 540 12.08 35.80 -6.49
N ILE A 541 11.36 34.70 -6.66
CA ILE A 541 11.91 33.40 -7.09
C ILE A 541 12.43 33.51 -8.55
N PHE A 542 11.68 34.16 -9.44
CA PHE A 542 12.08 34.40 -10.82
C PHE A 542 13.21 35.45 -10.96
N ARG A 543 13.24 36.47 -10.11
CA ARG A 543 14.35 37.47 -10.08
C ARG A 543 15.67 36.84 -9.63
N PHE A 544 15.64 35.83 -8.74
CA PHE A 544 16.85 35.07 -8.37
C PHE A 544 17.36 34.18 -9.50
N CYS A 545 16.47 33.60 -10.32
CA CYS A 545 16.87 32.85 -11.51
C CYS A 545 17.55 33.74 -12.58
N ASN A 546 17.06 34.95 -12.79
CA ASN A 546 17.66 35.88 -13.76
C ASN A 546 19.02 36.46 -13.31
N ARG A 547 19.33 36.55 -12.02
CA ARG A 547 20.65 37.00 -11.54
C ARG A 547 21.74 35.95 -11.62
N THR A 548 21.40 34.65 -11.64
CA THR A 548 22.38 33.55 -11.77
C THR A 548 22.53 33.02 -13.19
N ALA A 549 21.70 33.43 -14.13
CA ALA A 549 21.87 33.13 -15.57
C ALA A 549 22.76 34.15 -16.29
N LEU A 550 23.23 35.21 -15.62
CA LEU A 550 24.13 36.24 -16.11
C LEU A 550 25.54 36.18 -15.46
N LEU A 551 25.82 35.13 -14.69
CA LEU A 551 27.14 34.69 -14.22
C LEU A 551 27.38 33.25 -14.65
#